data_2b18c806da5e43bab9932636ce54504f
#
_entry.id   2b18c806da5e43bab9932636ce54504f
#
_cell.length_a   1.000
_cell.length_b   1.000
_cell.length_c   1.000
_cell.angle_alpha   90.00
_cell.angle_beta   90.00
_cell.angle_gamma   90.00
#
_symmetry.space_group_name_H-M   'P 1'
#
loop_
_entity.id
_entity.type
_entity.pdbx_description
1 polymer ?
#
loop_
_entity_poly.entity_id
_entity_poly.type
_entity_poly.pdbx_seq_one_letter_code
_entity_poly.pdbx_strand_id
1 'polypeptide(L)'
;MELKVALCQFDMVWEDTAANLRTAGRMVAEADADLVILPEMFATGFETDPGRVAQPMSGEIVQEMTRWGRTTGKAVAGSLIVEEEGRYYNRLLFIKPSGERVQSDKRHLFSIGGEGANFCPGRERGVVEYGGIRFLLQVCYDLRFPVWSRCRNDYDAIIYVASWPAGRRDVWRTLLRARAIENQAY
;
A
#
# COMPACT_ATOMS: atom_id res chain seq x y z
N MET A 1 17.19 -2.92 -17.74
CA MET A 1 17.29 -2.10 -16.51
C MET A 1 16.79 -2.99 -15.40
N GLU A 2 17.50 -3.10 -14.27
CA GLU A 2 17.12 -3.91 -13.13
C GLU A 2 16.61 -2.96 -12.04
N LEU A 3 15.44 -3.25 -11.45
CA LEU A 3 14.88 -2.51 -10.32
C LEU A 3 14.84 -3.44 -9.11
N LYS A 4 15.55 -3.08 -8.05
CA LYS A 4 15.52 -3.83 -6.80
C LYS A 4 14.32 -3.43 -5.95
N VAL A 5 13.51 -4.41 -5.53
CA VAL A 5 12.33 -4.20 -4.71
C VAL A 5 12.48 -4.93 -3.38
N ALA A 6 12.31 -4.23 -2.27
CA ALA A 6 12.23 -4.81 -0.94
C ALA A 6 10.78 -4.87 -0.45
N LEU A 7 10.33 -6.05 -0.04
CA LEU A 7 9.04 -6.26 0.60
C LEU A 7 9.26 -6.29 2.12
N CYS A 8 8.82 -5.27 2.83
CA CYS A 8 8.95 -5.18 4.28
C CYS A 8 7.74 -5.81 4.95
N GLN A 9 7.98 -6.87 5.71
CA GLN A 9 6.95 -7.52 6.53
C GLN A 9 7.38 -7.47 7.99
N PHE A 10 6.51 -6.93 8.86
CA PHE A 10 6.76 -6.84 10.30
C PHE A 10 5.45 -6.94 11.09
N ASP A 11 5.55 -7.28 12.35
CA ASP A 11 4.42 -7.27 13.27
C ASP A 11 4.15 -5.83 13.70
N MET A 12 3.00 -5.31 13.28
CA MET A 12 2.57 -3.97 13.63
C MET A 12 2.04 -3.94 15.07
N VAL A 13 2.46 -2.94 15.83
CA VAL A 13 1.87 -2.66 17.14
C VAL A 13 0.54 -1.94 16.90
N TRP A 14 -0.54 -2.51 17.42
CA TRP A 14 -1.89 -1.99 17.22
C TRP A 14 -2.02 -0.57 17.74
N GLU A 15 -2.48 0.36 16.88
CA GLU A 15 -2.66 1.79 17.17
C GLU A 15 -1.41 2.54 17.70
N ASP A 16 -0.22 1.95 17.69
CA ASP A 16 1.02 2.65 18.06
C ASP A 16 1.76 3.13 16.80
N THR A 17 1.28 4.25 16.27
CA THR A 17 1.88 4.88 15.08
C THR A 17 3.36 5.16 15.26
N ALA A 18 3.79 5.64 16.44
CA ALA A 18 5.19 5.98 16.66
C ALA A 18 6.10 4.75 16.64
N ALA A 19 5.70 3.63 17.25
CA ALA A 19 6.46 2.39 17.20
C ALA A 19 6.55 1.82 15.77
N ASN A 20 5.43 1.85 15.05
CA ASN A 20 5.36 1.35 13.68
C ASN A 20 6.19 2.21 12.72
N LEU A 21 6.16 3.53 12.83
CA LEU A 21 6.99 4.45 12.05
C LEU A 21 8.49 4.24 12.32
N ARG A 22 8.89 4.03 13.58
CA ARG A 22 10.30 3.70 13.91
C ARG A 22 10.74 2.40 13.24
N THR A 23 9.90 1.36 13.29
CA THR A 23 10.19 0.06 12.67
C THR A 23 10.28 0.16 11.16
N ALA A 24 9.26 0.76 10.52
CA ALA A 24 9.23 0.96 9.07
C ALA A 24 10.40 1.82 8.59
N GLY A 25 10.69 2.93 9.27
CA GLY A 25 11.79 3.83 8.91
C GLY A 25 13.16 3.16 8.96
N ARG A 26 13.42 2.29 9.96
CA ARG A 26 14.63 1.48 10.03
C ARG A 26 14.71 0.51 8.85
N MET A 27 13.61 -0.23 8.54
CA MET A 27 13.59 -1.16 7.41
C MET A 27 13.82 -0.46 6.08
N VAL A 28 13.23 0.72 5.87
CA VAL A 28 13.47 1.55 4.67
C VAL A 28 14.93 1.98 4.58
N ALA A 29 15.54 2.38 5.68
CA ALA A 29 16.94 2.81 5.70
C ALA A 29 17.90 1.66 5.37
N GLU A 30 17.68 0.48 5.94
CA GLU A 30 18.54 -0.70 5.83
C GLU A 30 18.36 -1.48 4.51
N ALA A 31 17.23 -1.33 3.81
CA ALA A 31 16.96 -2.08 2.59
C ALA A 31 17.95 -1.73 1.46
N ASP A 32 18.60 -2.73 0.86
CA ASP A 32 19.34 -2.58 -0.41
C ASP A 32 18.36 -2.71 -1.58
N ALA A 33 17.62 -1.62 -1.85
CA ALA A 33 16.58 -1.61 -2.88
C ALA A 33 16.34 -0.20 -3.42
N ASP A 34 15.75 -0.12 -4.61
CA ASP A 34 15.30 1.13 -5.24
C ASP A 34 13.86 1.48 -4.81
N LEU A 35 13.05 0.45 -4.54
CA LEU A 35 11.67 0.56 -4.09
C LEU A 35 11.45 -0.28 -2.83
N VAL A 36 10.90 0.32 -1.80
CA VAL A 36 10.53 -0.35 -0.54
C VAL A 36 9.01 -0.36 -0.39
N ILE A 37 8.43 -1.55 -0.21
CA ILE A 37 6.99 -1.74 -0.07
C ILE A 37 6.67 -2.15 1.37
N LEU A 38 5.88 -1.32 2.04
CA LEU A 38 5.37 -1.51 3.40
C LEU A 38 3.97 -2.15 3.36
N PRO A 39 3.49 -2.76 4.45
CA PRO A 39 2.19 -3.42 4.50
C PRO A 39 0.99 -2.47 4.34
N GLU A 40 -0.21 -3.06 4.29
CA GLU A 40 -1.48 -2.35 4.44
C GLU A 40 -1.61 -1.78 5.86
N MET A 41 -2.03 -0.49 5.95
CA MET A 41 -2.19 0.25 7.22
C MET A 41 -0.97 0.10 8.14
N PHE A 42 0.23 0.18 7.56
CA PHE A 42 1.49 -0.19 8.20
C PHE A 42 1.79 0.59 9.48
N ALA A 43 1.21 1.77 9.63
CA ALA A 43 1.46 2.65 10.76
C ALA A 43 0.50 2.44 11.93
N THR A 44 -0.65 1.80 11.72
CA THR A 44 -1.72 1.69 12.72
C THR A 44 -2.15 0.26 13.02
N GLY A 45 -1.81 -0.70 12.13
CA GLY A 45 -2.48 -1.98 12.08
C GLY A 45 -3.81 -1.86 11.33
N PHE A 46 -4.45 -3.01 11.05
CA PHE A 46 -5.74 -3.07 10.34
C PHE A 46 -6.89 -2.60 11.24
N GLU A 47 -7.01 -1.27 11.40
CA GLU A 47 -8.05 -0.64 12.22
C GLU A 47 -9.29 -0.34 11.37
N THR A 48 -10.47 -0.67 11.89
CA THR A 48 -11.76 -0.47 11.23
C THR A 48 -12.61 0.63 11.86
N ASP A 49 -12.16 1.18 13.00
CA ASP A 49 -12.66 2.43 13.58
C ASP A 49 -11.64 3.57 13.34
N PRO A 50 -11.65 4.20 12.15
CA PRO A 50 -10.58 5.10 11.71
C PRO A 50 -10.49 6.40 12.50
N GLY A 51 -11.56 6.81 13.19
CA GLY A 51 -11.63 8.13 13.84
C GLY A 51 -10.54 8.39 14.88
N ARG A 52 -9.89 7.34 15.38
CA ARG A 52 -8.83 7.43 16.40
C ARG A 52 -7.43 7.58 15.83
N VAL A 53 -7.20 7.07 14.61
CA VAL A 53 -5.86 6.90 14.04
C VAL A 53 -5.68 7.51 12.66
N ALA A 54 -6.77 7.91 12.01
CA ALA A 54 -6.71 8.54 10.70
C ALA A 54 -5.95 9.86 10.74
N GLN A 55 -5.22 10.14 9.68
CA GLN A 55 -4.49 11.40 9.52
C GLN A 55 -4.82 12.02 8.16
N PRO A 56 -4.77 13.36 8.04
CA PRO A 56 -4.86 14.00 6.73
C PRO A 56 -3.60 13.71 5.89
N MET A 57 -3.67 14.01 4.59
CA MET A 57 -2.51 13.89 3.68
C MET A 57 -1.31 14.78 4.05
N SER A 58 -1.48 15.72 4.96
CA SER A 58 -0.42 16.51 5.58
C SER A 58 0.11 15.94 6.90
N GLY A 59 -0.42 14.78 7.34
CA GLY A 59 -0.11 14.16 8.62
C GLY A 59 1.30 13.54 8.70
N GLU A 60 1.68 13.16 9.92
CA GLU A 60 3.01 12.65 10.27
C GLU A 60 3.41 11.44 9.41
N ILE A 61 2.50 10.49 9.17
CA ILE A 61 2.81 9.27 8.41
C ILE A 61 3.27 9.62 6.99
N VAL A 62 2.55 10.52 6.31
CA VAL A 62 2.90 10.96 4.95
C VAL A 62 4.20 11.77 4.93
N GLN A 63 4.43 12.59 5.97
CA GLN A 63 5.66 13.36 6.11
C GLN A 63 6.86 12.42 6.30
N GLU A 64 6.75 11.41 7.15
CA GLU A 64 7.80 10.42 7.38
C GLU A 64 8.10 9.59 6.13
N MET A 65 7.09 9.06 5.44
CA MET A 65 7.28 8.36 4.17
C MET A 65 8.02 9.24 3.14
N THR A 66 7.64 10.53 3.06
CA THR A 66 8.30 11.51 2.16
C THR A 66 9.74 11.77 2.59
N ARG A 67 9.99 11.91 3.88
CA ARG A 67 11.33 12.09 4.44
C ARG A 67 12.21 10.87 4.12
N TRP A 68 11.70 9.66 4.36
CA TRP A 68 12.45 8.43 4.05
C TRP A 68 12.83 8.36 2.56
N GLY A 69 11.88 8.62 1.67
CA GLY A 69 12.15 8.63 0.23
C GLY A 69 13.27 9.60 -0.14
N ARG A 70 13.21 10.82 0.35
CA ARG A 70 14.22 11.86 0.08
C ARG A 70 15.58 11.56 0.66
N THR A 71 15.63 11.08 1.92
CA THR A 71 16.90 10.85 2.62
C THR A 71 17.62 9.59 2.17
N THR A 72 16.89 8.58 1.71
CA THR A 72 17.47 7.30 1.26
C THR A 72 17.62 7.20 -0.26
N GLY A 73 17.02 8.10 -1.03
CA GLY A 73 17.00 8.04 -2.50
C GLY A 73 16.11 6.90 -3.04
N LYS A 74 15.25 6.29 -2.21
CA LYS A 74 14.40 5.15 -2.57
C LYS A 74 12.96 5.58 -2.75
N ALA A 75 12.20 4.91 -3.62
CA ALA A 75 10.75 5.03 -3.60
C ALA A 75 10.17 4.23 -2.42
N VAL A 76 9.10 4.73 -1.81
CA VAL A 76 8.42 4.08 -0.67
C VAL A 76 6.94 3.95 -1.00
N ALA A 77 6.40 2.73 -0.88
CA ALA A 77 4.97 2.45 -1.05
C ALA A 77 4.41 1.79 0.21
N GLY A 78 3.14 2.06 0.52
CA GLY A 78 2.44 1.45 1.66
C GLY A 78 1.07 2.10 1.84
N SER A 79 0.12 1.42 2.47
CA SER A 79 -1.16 2.06 2.73
C SER A 79 -1.30 2.55 4.17
N LEU A 80 -2.13 3.56 4.33
CA LEU A 80 -2.43 4.22 5.59
C LEU A 80 -3.91 4.62 5.62
N ILE A 81 -4.40 4.94 6.82
CA ILE A 81 -5.74 5.45 7.01
C ILE A 81 -5.72 6.96 6.85
N VAL A 82 -6.37 7.46 5.81
CA VAL A 82 -6.45 8.89 5.50
C VAL A 82 -7.84 9.43 5.80
N GLU A 83 -7.90 10.57 6.47
CA GLU A 83 -9.10 11.40 6.57
C GLU A 83 -9.02 12.53 5.52
N GLU A 84 -10.06 12.66 4.73
CA GLU A 84 -10.19 13.71 3.72
C GLU A 84 -11.66 14.10 3.57
N GLU A 85 -11.97 15.37 3.80
CA GLU A 85 -13.33 15.93 3.72
C GLU A 85 -14.37 15.18 4.60
N GLY A 86 -13.97 14.79 5.80
CA GLY A 86 -14.83 14.06 6.74
C GLY A 86 -15.08 12.60 6.34
N ARG A 87 -14.29 12.05 5.45
CA ARG A 87 -14.36 10.66 4.98
C ARG A 87 -13.05 9.95 5.22
N TYR A 88 -13.12 8.63 5.40
CA TYR A 88 -11.93 7.81 5.64
C TYR A 88 -11.65 6.88 4.45
N TYR A 89 -10.35 6.74 4.15
CA TYR A 89 -9.86 5.93 3.05
C TYR A 89 -8.70 5.05 3.50
N ASN A 90 -8.68 3.80 3.04
CA ASN A 90 -7.49 2.96 3.07
C ASN A 90 -6.69 3.30 1.80
N ARG A 91 -5.75 4.24 1.93
CA ARG A 91 -5.02 4.86 0.82
C ARG A 91 -3.62 4.29 0.71
N LEU A 92 -3.33 3.64 -0.41
CA LEU A 92 -1.97 3.30 -0.80
C LEU A 92 -1.30 4.53 -1.40
N LEU A 93 -0.15 4.89 -0.87
CA LEU A 93 0.72 5.91 -1.42
C LEU A 93 1.95 5.26 -2.03
N PHE A 94 2.36 5.75 -3.20
CA PHE A 94 3.67 5.54 -3.79
C PHE A 94 4.38 6.89 -3.82
N ILE A 95 5.47 7.02 -3.08
CA ILE A 95 6.22 8.27 -2.94
C ILE A 95 7.60 8.07 -3.58
N LYS A 96 7.90 8.85 -4.62
CA LYS A 96 9.21 8.85 -5.29
C LYS A 96 10.25 9.60 -4.44
N PRO A 97 11.56 9.38 -4.66
CA PRO A 97 12.62 10.16 -3.98
C PRO A 97 12.50 11.66 -4.17
N SER A 98 11.94 12.11 -5.29
CA SER A 98 11.64 13.54 -5.55
C SER A 98 10.60 14.15 -4.60
N GLY A 99 9.80 13.30 -3.94
CA GLY A 99 8.63 13.68 -3.17
C GLY A 99 7.32 13.70 -3.99
N GLU A 100 7.39 13.41 -5.29
CA GLU A 100 6.19 13.17 -6.11
C GLU A 100 5.43 11.97 -5.57
N ARG A 101 4.10 12.07 -5.52
CA ARG A 101 3.20 11.07 -4.95
C ARG A 101 2.14 10.65 -5.94
N VAL A 102 1.91 9.34 -6.01
CA VAL A 102 0.73 8.74 -6.66
C VAL A 102 -0.04 7.97 -5.60
N GLN A 103 -1.36 8.05 -5.63
CA GLN A 103 -2.24 7.43 -4.64
C GLN A 103 -3.26 6.52 -5.30
N SER A 104 -3.71 5.51 -4.54
CA SER A 104 -4.82 4.63 -4.91
C SER A 104 -5.59 4.27 -3.66
N ASP A 105 -6.87 4.61 -3.61
CA ASP A 105 -7.74 4.22 -2.51
C ASP A 105 -8.28 2.81 -2.76
N LYS A 106 -8.29 1.98 -1.72
CA LYS A 106 -8.83 0.62 -1.77
C LYS A 106 -10.24 0.63 -2.35
N ARG A 107 -10.40 -0.09 -3.47
CA ARG A 107 -11.70 -0.15 -4.16
C ARG A 107 -12.69 -1.06 -3.47
N HIS A 108 -12.22 -2.25 -3.06
CA HIS A 108 -13.09 -3.28 -2.48
C HIS A 108 -12.78 -3.39 -0.98
N LEU A 109 -13.67 -2.80 -0.19
CA LEU A 109 -13.55 -2.80 1.25
C LEU A 109 -13.87 -4.19 1.82
N PHE A 110 -13.11 -4.61 2.82
CA PHE A 110 -13.33 -5.88 3.51
C PHE A 110 -14.49 -5.75 4.52
N SER A 111 -15.73 -5.70 3.99
CA SER A 111 -16.94 -5.45 4.78
C SER A 111 -17.18 -6.53 5.84
N ILE A 112 -16.79 -7.80 5.57
CA ILE A 112 -16.87 -8.89 6.56
C ILE A 112 -15.99 -8.60 7.79
N GLY A 113 -14.89 -7.85 7.61
CA GLY A 113 -14.02 -7.39 8.69
C GLY A 113 -14.38 -6.04 9.29
N GLY A 114 -15.51 -5.44 8.89
CA GLY A 114 -15.98 -4.17 9.44
C GLY A 114 -15.56 -2.92 8.65
N GLU A 115 -14.61 -3.01 7.71
CA GLU A 115 -14.08 -1.86 6.97
C GLU A 115 -15.18 -1.10 6.21
N GLY A 116 -16.17 -1.81 5.64
CA GLY A 116 -17.26 -1.20 4.88
C GLY A 116 -18.21 -0.30 5.65
N ALA A 117 -18.16 -0.30 6.98
CA ALA A 117 -19.01 0.56 7.81
C ALA A 117 -18.50 2.00 7.89
N ASN A 118 -17.18 2.19 7.87
CA ASN A 118 -16.54 3.46 8.19
C ASN A 118 -15.69 4.02 7.05
N PHE A 119 -15.27 3.20 6.08
CA PHE A 119 -14.41 3.64 4.98
C PHE A 119 -15.19 3.87 3.68
N CYS A 120 -14.68 4.78 2.87
CA CYS A 120 -15.15 5.02 1.53
C CYS A 120 -14.31 4.24 0.50
N PRO A 121 -14.96 3.58 -0.48
CA PRO A 121 -14.23 2.88 -1.54
C PRO A 121 -13.61 3.86 -2.54
N GLY A 122 -12.42 3.52 -3.04
CA GLY A 122 -11.79 4.22 -4.15
C GLY A 122 -12.61 4.12 -5.43
N ARG A 123 -12.41 5.09 -6.34
CA ARG A 123 -13.11 5.16 -7.62
C ARG A 123 -12.18 5.05 -8.83
N GLU A 124 -10.89 5.31 -8.61
CA GLU A 124 -9.87 5.37 -9.65
C GLU A 124 -8.76 4.36 -9.38
N ARG A 125 -8.09 3.96 -10.45
CA ARG A 125 -6.92 3.08 -10.39
C ARG A 125 -5.66 3.95 -10.37
N GLY A 126 -4.85 3.81 -9.35
CA GLY A 126 -3.53 4.43 -9.30
C GLY A 126 -2.54 3.62 -10.13
N VAL A 127 -1.95 4.24 -11.14
CA VAL A 127 -0.80 3.69 -11.88
C VAL A 127 0.35 4.67 -11.77
N VAL A 128 1.54 4.17 -11.43
CA VAL A 128 2.75 4.98 -11.29
C VAL A 128 3.88 4.38 -12.12
N GLU A 129 4.62 5.22 -12.82
CA GLU A 129 5.86 4.83 -13.49
C GLU A 129 7.06 5.16 -12.60
N TYR A 130 7.91 4.15 -12.35
CA TYR A 130 9.16 4.29 -11.62
C TYR A 130 10.20 3.27 -12.12
N GLY A 131 11.44 3.76 -12.38
CA GLY A 131 12.50 2.89 -12.90
C GLY A 131 12.19 2.25 -14.26
N GLY A 132 11.35 2.89 -15.09
CA GLY A 132 10.92 2.35 -16.37
C GLY A 132 9.87 1.24 -16.31
N ILE A 133 9.27 1.01 -15.13
CA ILE A 133 8.22 0.02 -14.89
C ILE A 133 6.95 0.76 -14.45
N ARG A 134 5.82 0.41 -15.03
CA ARG A 134 4.50 0.93 -14.63
C ARG A 134 3.88 -0.01 -13.61
N PHE A 135 3.57 0.50 -12.43
CA PHE A 135 2.99 -0.25 -11.33
C PHE A 135 1.51 0.10 -11.14
N LEU A 136 0.63 -0.89 -11.17
CA LEU A 136 -0.74 -0.76 -10.68
C LEU A 136 -0.73 -0.89 -9.15
N LEU A 137 -1.36 0.07 -8.45
CA LEU A 137 -1.43 0.12 -6.99
C LEU A 137 -2.76 -0.47 -6.49
N GLN A 138 -2.70 -1.52 -5.67
CA GLN A 138 -3.86 -2.25 -5.17
C GLN A 138 -3.71 -2.56 -3.68
N VAL A 139 -4.84 -2.69 -2.97
CA VAL A 139 -4.84 -2.93 -1.53
C VAL A 139 -5.61 -4.21 -1.20
N CYS A 140 -4.91 -5.21 -0.69
CA CYS A 140 -5.39 -6.38 0.04
C CYS A 140 -6.60 -7.08 -0.61
N TYR A 141 -7.80 -6.76 -0.18
CA TYR A 141 -9.03 -7.40 -0.64
C TYR A 141 -9.33 -7.16 -2.13
N ASP A 142 -8.75 -6.12 -2.74
CA ASP A 142 -8.81 -5.89 -4.19
C ASP A 142 -8.30 -7.11 -4.98
N LEU A 143 -7.39 -7.90 -4.39
CA LEU A 143 -6.87 -9.12 -4.99
C LEU A 143 -7.96 -10.12 -5.39
N ARG A 144 -9.12 -10.11 -4.73
CA ARG A 144 -10.24 -11.00 -5.05
C ARG A 144 -11.06 -10.58 -6.27
N PHE A 145 -10.79 -9.40 -6.83
CA PHE A 145 -11.61 -8.78 -7.88
C PHE A 145 -10.82 -8.61 -9.19
N PRO A 146 -10.74 -9.65 -10.04
CA PRO A 146 -9.90 -9.64 -11.24
C PRO A 146 -10.25 -8.54 -12.23
N VAL A 147 -11.53 -8.15 -12.32
CA VAL A 147 -11.98 -7.10 -13.22
C VAL A 147 -11.32 -5.75 -12.93
N TRP A 148 -11.09 -5.46 -11.63
CA TRP A 148 -10.43 -4.22 -11.20
C TRP A 148 -8.94 -4.21 -11.53
N SER A 149 -8.30 -5.38 -11.49
CA SER A 149 -6.87 -5.55 -11.81
C SER A 149 -6.60 -5.79 -13.30
N ARG A 150 -7.63 -5.92 -14.15
CA ARG A 150 -7.44 -6.24 -15.56
C ARG A 150 -6.48 -5.27 -16.22
N CYS A 151 -5.40 -5.80 -16.83
CA CYS A 151 -4.45 -5.02 -17.61
C CYS A 151 -5.13 -4.52 -18.90
N ARG A 152 -4.98 -3.23 -19.15
CA ARG A 152 -5.42 -2.54 -20.36
C ARG A 152 -4.23 -2.02 -21.14
N ASN A 153 -3.11 -2.72 -21.06
CA ASN A 153 -1.80 -2.28 -21.54
C ASN A 153 -1.30 -1.00 -20.82
N ASP A 154 -1.70 -0.83 -19.57
CA ASP A 154 -1.48 0.37 -18.77
C ASP A 154 -0.50 0.15 -17.59
N TYR A 155 -0.09 -1.10 -17.31
CA TYR A 155 0.92 -1.42 -16.32
C TYR A 155 1.72 -2.67 -16.69
N ASP A 156 2.86 -2.85 -16.04
CA ASP A 156 3.79 -3.98 -16.23
C ASP A 156 3.89 -4.85 -14.96
N ALA A 157 3.61 -4.26 -13.80
CA ALA A 157 3.64 -4.93 -12.50
C ALA A 157 2.48 -4.45 -11.61
N ILE A 158 2.09 -5.28 -10.62
CA ILE A 158 1.05 -4.94 -9.64
C ILE A 158 1.64 -4.97 -8.24
N ILE A 159 1.44 -3.91 -7.47
CA ILE A 159 1.72 -3.89 -6.04
C ILE A 159 0.42 -4.16 -5.29
N TYR A 160 0.39 -5.25 -4.50
CA TYR A 160 -0.66 -5.51 -3.52
C TYR A 160 -0.08 -5.38 -2.12
N VAL A 161 -0.37 -4.30 -1.43
CA VAL A 161 -0.09 -4.18 0.00
C VAL A 161 -1.21 -4.86 0.80
N ALA A 162 -0.88 -5.56 1.89
CA ALA A 162 -1.88 -6.32 2.63
C ALA A 162 -1.56 -6.49 4.11
N SER A 163 -2.63 -6.61 4.89
CA SER A 163 -2.67 -7.19 6.23
C SER A 163 -3.55 -8.44 6.18
N TRP A 164 -3.00 -9.53 5.62
CA TRP A 164 -3.76 -10.73 5.26
C TRP A 164 -3.61 -11.81 6.33
N PRO A 165 -4.70 -12.38 6.86
CA PRO A 165 -4.62 -13.40 7.90
C PRO A 165 -3.85 -14.64 7.48
N ALA A 166 -2.96 -15.13 8.36
CA ALA A 166 -2.10 -16.28 8.10
C ALA A 166 -2.88 -17.55 7.70
N GLY A 167 -4.06 -17.78 8.29
CA GLY A 167 -4.92 -18.92 7.96
C GLY A 167 -5.46 -18.92 6.53
N ARG A 168 -5.33 -17.82 5.81
CA ARG A 168 -5.74 -17.68 4.40
C ARG A 168 -4.55 -17.45 3.46
N ARG A 169 -3.33 -17.80 3.89
CA ARG A 169 -2.10 -17.63 3.10
C ARG A 169 -2.15 -18.28 1.73
N ASP A 170 -2.71 -19.50 1.64
CA ASP A 170 -2.77 -20.24 0.37
C ASP A 170 -3.69 -19.53 -0.64
N VAL A 171 -4.78 -18.96 -0.16
CA VAL A 171 -5.66 -18.12 -0.99
C VAL A 171 -4.91 -16.90 -1.53
N TRP A 172 -4.16 -16.23 -0.66
CA TRP A 172 -3.33 -15.08 -1.03
C TRP A 172 -2.34 -15.45 -2.15
N ARG A 173 -1.55 -16.51 -1.94
CA ARG A 173 -0.54 -16.97 -2.91
C ARG A 173 -1.16 -17.39 -4.25
N THR A 174 -2.26 -18.12 -4.20
CA THR A 174 -2.98 -18.58 -5.39
C THR A 174 -3.49 -17.40 -6.21
N LEU A 175 -4.12 -16.43 -5.56
CA LEU A 175 -4.69 -15.28 -6.25
C LEU A 175 -3.61 -14.35 -6.80
N LEU A 176 -2.49 -14.13 -6.11
CA LEU A 176 -1.36 -13.35 -6.65
C LEU A 176 -0.84 -13.97 -7.95
N ARG A 177 -0.61 -15.29 -7.97
CA ARG A 177 -0.20 -16.00 -9.18
C ARG A 177 -1.23 -15.88 -10.31
N ALA A 178 -2.52 -15.99 -9.99
CA ALA A 178 -3.58 -15.84 -10.96
C ALA A 178 -3.56 -14.43 -11.59
N ARG A 179 -3.39 -13.38 -10.77
CA ARG A 179 -3.31 -11.99 -11.27
C ARG A 179 -2.10 -11.78 -12.18
N ALA A 180 -0.95 -12.30 -11.81
CA ALA A 180 0.25 -12.22 -12.65
C ALA A 180 0.06 -12.95 -14.00
N ILE A 181 -0.45 -14.17 -13.97
CA ILE A 181 -0.63 -15.01 -15.18
C ILE A 181 -1.68 -14.40 -16.12
N GLU A 182 -2.86 -14.06 -15.62
CA GLU A 182 -3.97 -13.57 -16.47
C GLU A 182 -3.71 -12.19 -17.08
N ASN A 183 -2.84 -11.38 -16.46
CA ASN A 183 -2.49 -10.04 -16.93
C ASN A 183 -1.11 -10.00 -17.60
N GLN A 184 -0.37 -11.11 -17.65
CA GLN A 184 1.00 -11.18 -18.16
C GLN A 184 1.90 -10.10 -17.52
N ALA A 185 1.78 -9.92 -16.20
CA ALA A 185 2.45 -8.90 -15.40
C ALA A 185 3.16 -9.51 -14.19
N TYR A 186 4.09 -8.74 -13.61
CA TYR A 186 4.77 -9.11 -12.36
C TYR A 186 3.92 -8.77 -11.14
#